data_020145d9664be5881b6ea51586c43221
#
_entry.id   020145d9664be5881b6ea51586c43221
#
_cell.length_a   1.000
_cell.length_b   1.000
_cell.length_c   1.000
_cell.angle_alpha   90.00
_cell.angle_beta   90.00
_cell.angle_gamma   90.00
#
_symmetry.space_group_name_H-M   'P 1'
#
loop_
_entity.id
_entity.type
_entity.pdbx_description
1 polymer ?
#
loop_
_entity_poly.entity_id
_entity_poly.type
_entity_poly.pdbx_seq_one_letter_code
_entity_poly.pdbx_strand_id
1 'polypeptide(L)'
;MRVSKFFISTLKEAPNEAELPSHRLMLRAGYIRRLASGLYTWMPLGLRVLRKVENVVREEMDKSGGIELLMPAVQPAELWQETGRWEVFGPQMLKIKDRHDNQFCFGPTHEEVITDIARREVKSYRQLPLNFYQIQTKFRDEVRPRFGVMRAREFVMKDAYSFHSSFDSLEQTYRVMYETYSRIFTRLGLQFRAVAADTGAIGGSGSHEFHVLADSGEDGLAFCPSSDYAANVELAEALAPTSPRAAASETMRDVSTPSQTTCEDVAALLGIPLQRTVKLLAVIANEQLIILLIRGDHNLNEVKVGKLPGLDGFRFAREDEIRAFFNCPPGFLGPVGIDRSKTRVIADRSVAVMSDFVAGSNKPKFHTAGINWGRDLPEPDLVADIRNVVSGDPSPDGKGTLELCRGIEVGHIFQLRTKYSEALQATYLDENGKSQIMEMGCYGIGVSRIVAAAIEQNFDERGIALPAGMAPFQVAIAPIGYKKSDAVKQAADKLYEELSAAGIEVLLDDRDERPGVMFADLELIGIPHRIVIGDRGLKENNLEYQGRKDTAAQVVPLQDVKKLVQSKL
;
A
#
# COMPACT_ATOMS: atom_id res chain seq x y z
N MET A 1 18.90 -14.99 24.46
CA MET A 1 18.34 -13.96 25.37
C MET A 1 17.51 -14.61 26.46
N ARG A 2 17.48 -14.06 27.70
CA ARG A 2 16.63 -14.56 28.81
C ARG A 2 15.50 -13.57 29.06
N VAL A 3 14.28 -14.06 29.31
CA VAL A 3 13.11 -13.19 29.56
C VAL A 3 13.34 -12.29 30.79
N SER A 4 13.98 -12.78 31.84
CA SER A 4 14.32 -11.97 33.02
C SER A 4 15.28 -10.80 32.74
N LYS A 5 15.95 -10.79 31.59
CA LYS A 5 16.91 -9.77 31.15
C LYS A 5 16.44 -9.01 29.88
N PHE A 6 15.26 -9.34 29.39
CA PHE A 6 14.69 -8.76 28.18
C PHE A 6 13.29 -8.22 28.47
N PHE A 7 13.05 -6.96 28.12
CA PHE A 7 11.77 -6.33 28.43
C PHE A 7 10.67 -6.85 27.50
N ILE A 8 9.83 -7.73 28.01
CA ILE A 8 8.62 -8.23 27.33
C ILE A 8 7.40 -7.67 28.06
N SER A 9 6.50 -7.03 27.33
CA SER A 9 5.28 -6.42 27.87
C SER A 9 4.08 -6.81 27.00
N THR A 10 3.51 -7.99 27.28
CA THR A 10 2.29 -8.45 26.61
C THR A 10 1.04 -7.87 27.27
N LEU A 11 -0.03 -7.76 26.50
CA LEU A 11 -1.35 -7.31 26.96
C LEU A 11 -2.40 -8.39 26.68
N LYS A 12 -3.33 -8.58 27.61
CA LYS A 12 -4.46 -9.49 27.40
C LYS A 12 -5.41 -8.99 26.32
N GLU A 13 -5.68 -7.69 26.32
CA GLU A 13 -6.62 -7.03 25.42
C GLU A 13 -5.92 -5.91 24.65
N ALA A 14 -6.38 -5.65 23.44
CA ALA A 14 -5.96 -4.51 22.65
C ALA A 14 -6.83 -3.30 23.00
N PRO A 15 -6.30 -2.07 22.88
CA PRO A 15 -7.11 -0.86 22.95
C PRO A 15 -8.23 -0.88 21.88
N ASN A 16 -9.39 -0.28 22.21
CA ASN A 16 -10.58 -0.27 21.33
C ASN A 16 -10.34 0.40 19.96
N GLU A 17 -9.37 1.28 19.88
CA GLU A 17 -8.95 1.97 18.64
C GLU A 17 -8.18 1.09 17.65
N ALA A 18 -7.74 -0.10 18.07
CA ALA A 18 -7.02 -1.03 17.21
C ALA A 18 -8.00 -1.90 16.43
N GLU A 19 -8.28 -1.50 15.19
CA GLU A 19 -9.27 -2.15 14.33
C GLU A 19 -8.71 -3.40 13.63
N LEU A 20 -7.54 -3.27 12.97
CA LEU A 20 -6.96 -4.37 12.19
C LEU A 20 -6.23 -5.39 13.07
N PRO A 21 -6.20 -6.66 12.62
CA PRO A 21 -5.47 -7.74 13.31
C PRO A 21 -4.00 -7.38 13.60
N SER A 22 -3.26 -6.86 12.63
CA SER A 22 -1.86 -6.46 12.82
C SER A 22 -1.70 -5.40 13.89
N HIS A 23 -2.52 -4.37 13.91
CA HIS A 23 -2.48 -3.30 14.91
C HIS A 23 -2.76 -3.85 16.32
N ARG A 24 -3.82 -4.66 16.46
CA ARG A 24 -4.20 -5.32 17.72
C ARG A 24 -3.10 -6.23 18.24
N LEU A 25 -2.54 -7.07 17.39
CA LEU A 25 -1.52 -8.05 17.76
C LEU A 25 -0.18 -7.39 18.07
N MET A 26 0.25 -6.38 17.32
CA MET A 26 1.47 -5.64 17.61
C MET A 26 1.44 -4.94 18.98
N LEU A 27 0.29 -4.38 19.35
CA LEU A 27 0.09 -3.79 20.69
C LEU A 27 0.07 -4.88 21.78
N ARG A 28 -0.68 -5.97 21.57
CA ARG A 28 -0.80 -7.06 22.54
C ARG A 28 0.53 -7.80 22.76
N ALA A 29 1.24 -8.10 21.69
CA ALA A 29 2.53 -8.80 21.74
C ALA A 29 3.69 -7.92 22.28
N GLY A 30 3.46 -6.63 22.48
CA GLY A 30 4.51 -5.73 22.93
C GLY A 30 5.55 -5.40 21.85
N TYR A 31 5.12 -5.35 20.59
CA TYR A 31 5.97 -4.91 19.47
C TYR A 31 6.03 -3.39 19.39
N ILE A 32 4.91 -2.74 19.64
CA ILE A 32 4.79 -1.27 19.61
C ILE A 32 4.01 -0.74 20.81
N ARG A 33 4.22 0.55 21.11
CA ARG A 33 3.37 1.33 22.02
C ARG A 33 3.04 2.67 21.37
N ARG A 34 1.78 3.08 21.46
CA ARG A 34 1.33 4.37 20.98
C ARG A 34 1.87 5.48 21.87
N LEU A 35 2.53 6.47 21.27
CA LEU A 35 2.92 7.72 21.93
C LEU A 35 1.85 8.80 21.71
N ALA A 36 1.47 8.99 20.43
CA ALA A 36 0.42 9.91 20.00
C ALA A 36 -0.24 9.35 18.73
N SER A 37 -1.22 10.06 18.19
CA SER A 37 -1.87 9.67 16.93
C SER A 37 -0.84 9.54 15.81
N GLY A 38 -0.70 8.35 15.23
CA GLY A 38 0.26 8.04 14.17
C GLY A 38 1.73 8.02 14.59
N LEU A 39 2.03 8.07 15.90
CA LEU A 39 3.40 7.99 16.45
C LEU A 39 3.52 6.80 17.39
N TYR A 40 4.46 5.90 17.10
CA TYR A 40 4.64 4.65 17.83
C TYR A 40 6.08 4.44 18.25
N THR A 41 6.26 4.00 19.50
CA THR A 41 7.54 3.47 19.97
C THR A 41 7.65 2.01 19.55
N TRP A 42 8.72 1.65 18.87
CA TRP A 42 9.08 0.26 18.60
C TRP A 42 9.72 -0.33 19.86
N MET A 43 9.03 -1.26 20.49
CA MET A 43 9.48 -1.95 21.69
C MET A 43 10.55 -3.01 21.33
N PRO A 44 11.31 -3.55 22.28
CA PRO A 44 12.43 -4.45 21.99
C PRO A 44 12.10 -5.62 21.05
N LEU A 45 10.93 -6.26 21.20
CA LEU A 45 10.49 -7.34 20.31
C LEU A 45 10.22 -6.84 18.89
N GLY A 46 9.44 -5.77 18.76
CA GLY A 46 9.11 -5.18 17.46
C GLY A 46 10.33 -4.62 16.74
N LEU A 47 11.26 -4.00 17.49
CA LEU A 47 12.51 -3.49 16.91
C LEU A 47 13.37 -4.63 16.34
N ARG A 48 13.41 -5.81 16.97
CA ARG A 48 14.11 -6.98 16.41
C ARG A 48 13.54 -7.39 15.08
N VAL A 49 12.21 -7.43 14.96
CA VAL A 49 11.53 -7.75 13.69
C VAL A 49 11.83 -6.68 12.63
N LEU A 50 11.71 -5.39 12.99
CA LEU A 50 12.02 -4.27 12.10
C LEU A 50 13.46 -4.36 11.56
N ARG A 51 14.45 -4.61 12.44
CA ARG A 51 15.86 -4.77 12.05
C ARG A 51 16.10 -5.94 11.12
N LYS A 52 15.37 -7.06 11.27
CA LYS A 52 15.44 -8.18 10.33
C LYS A 52 14.95 -7.80 8.94
N VAL A 53 13.85 -7.07 8.86
CA VAL A 53 13.34 -6.54 7.58
C VAL A 53 14.37 -5.59 6.97
N GLU A 54 14.91 -4.64 7.75
CA GLU A 54 15.96 -3.73 7.28
C GLU A 54 17.18 -4.48 6.73
N ASN A 55 17.62 -5.54 7.40
CA ASN A 55 18.78 -6.33 6.97
C ASN A 55 18.53 -7.04 5.63
N VAL A 56 17.36 -7.67 5.45
CA VAL A 56 16.99 -8.29 4.16
C VAL A 56 16.96 -7.25 3.05
N VAL A 57 16.38 -6.08 3.32
CA VAL A 57 16.34 -4.97 2.35
C VAL A 57 17.77 -4.51 2.00
N ARG A 58 18.63 -4.28 2.99
CA ARG A 58 20.02 -3.85 2.79
C ARG A 58 20.81 -4.85 1.97
N GLU A 59 20.77 -6.13 2.32
CA GLU A 59 21.46 -7.19 1.62
C GLU A 59 21.07 -7.29 0.14
N GLU A 60 19.80 -7.17 -0.19
CA GLU A 60 19.34 -7.23 -1.58
C GLU A 60 19.65 -5.93 -2.34
N MET A 61 19.62 -4.77 -1.69
CA MET A 61 20.05 -3.51 -2.28
C MET A 61 21.54 -3.53 -2.60
N ASP A 62 22.40 -3.97 -1.67
CA ASP A 62 23.84 -4.10 -1.88
C ASP A 62 24.15 -5.06 -3.03
N LYS A 63 23.50 -6.23 -3.08
CA LYS A 63 23.63 -7.21 -4.18
C LYS A 63 23.22 -6.63 -5.54
N SER A 64 22.29 -5.67 -5.56
CA SER A 64 21.87 -5.00 -6.80
C SER A 64 22.81 -3.89 -7.26
N GLY A 65 23.88 -3.62 -6.51
CA GLY A 65 24.82 -2.52 -6.76
C GLY A 65 24.39 -1.18 -6.18
N GLY A 66 23.42 -1.17 -5.26
CA GLY A 66 23.04 0.02 -4.52
C GLY A 66 24.15 0.48 -3.57
N ILE A 67 24.30 1.79 -3.40
CA ILE A 67 25.32 2.42 -2.56
C ILE A 67 24.60 3.07 -1.36
N GLU A 68 24.81 2.55 -0.15
CA GLU A 68 24.18 3.10 1.05
C GLU A 68 24.82 4.43 1.45
N LEU A 69 23.98 5.40 1.79
CA LEU A 69 24.35 6.68 2.39
C LEU A 69 23.30 7.07 3.44
N LEU A 70 23.52 8.15 4.17
CA LEU A 70 22.54 8.66 5.13
C LEU A 70 22.44 10.19 4.98
N MET A 71 21.27 10.67 4.57
CA MET A 71 20.99 12.08 4.36
C MET A 71 20.31 12.69 5.61
N PRO A 72 20.37 14.01 5.82
CA PRO A 72 19.65 14.65 6.90
C PRO A 72 18.14 14.43 6.82
N ALA A 73 17.49 14.24 7.97
CA ALA A 73 16.04 14.17 8.06
C ALA A 73 15.39 15.56 7.93
N VAL A 74 16.05 16.60 8.46
CA VAL A 74 15.62 17.99 8.33
C VAL A 74 16.21 18.58 7.06
N GLN A 75 15.37 19.17 6.21
CA GLN A 75 15.73 19.64 4.88
C GLN A 75 15.41 21.13 4.72
N PRO A 76 16.28 21.91 4.07
CA PRO A 76 16.04 23.33 3.83
C PRO A 76 14.93 23.55 2.81
N ALA A 77 14.12 24.58 3.03
CA ALA A 77 12.98 24.90 2.15
C ALA A 77 13.41 25.23 0.72
N GLU A 78 14.62 25.81 0.55
CA GLU A 78 15.14 26.28 -0.73
C GLU A 78 15.17 25.16 -1.79
N LEU A 79 15.57 23.95 -1.42
CA LEU A 79 15.60 22.80 -2.35
C LEU A 79 14.19 22.45 -2.86
N TRP A 80 13.20 22.49 -1.97
CA TRP A 80 11.81 22.23 -2.29
C TRP A 80 11.16 23.37 -3.10
N GLN A 81 11.62 24.61 -2.89
CA GLN A 81 11.22 25.76 -3.68
C GLN A 81 11.78 25.68 -5.10
N GLU A 82 13.05 25.26 -5.28
CA GLU A 82 13.66 25.06 -6.60
C GLU A 82 12.87 24.06 -7.45
N THR A 83 12.35 22.97 -6.85
CA THR A 83 11.50 21.98 -7.54
C THR A 83 10.03 22.39 -7.67
N GLY A 84 9.62 23.49 -7.04
CA GLY A 84 8.22 23.94 -6.96
C GLY A 84 7.35 23.07 -6.04
N ARG A 85 7.91 22.10 -5.32
CA ARG A 85 7.14 21.16 -4.48
C ARG A 85 6.83 21.69 -3.08
N TRP A 86 7.42 22.83 -2.65
CA TRP A 86 7.18 23.38 -1.32
C TRP A 86 5.71 23.66 -1.02
N GLU A 87 4.95 24.13 -2.02
CA GLU A 87 3.51 24.35 -1.88
C GLU A 87 2.68 23.16 -2.39
N VAL A 88 3.11 22.53 -3.47
CA VAL A 88 2.38 21.43 -4.12
C VAL A 88 2.30 20.18 -3.24
N PHE A 89 3.30 19.90 -2.40
CA PHE A 89 3.26 18.76 -1.48
C PHE A 89 2.13 18.86 -0.45
N GLY A 90 1.68 20.08 -0.19
CA GLY A 90 0.50 20.35 0.60
C GLY A 90 0.68 20.14 2.11
N PRO A 91 -0.42 19.90 2.84
CA PRO A 91 -0.44 19.87 4.31
C PRO A 91 0.25 18.64 4.91
N GLN A 92 0.59 17.63 4.12
CA GLN A 92 1.33 16.47 4.62
C GLN A 92 2.81 16.78 4.92
N MET A 93 3.34 17.92 4.44
CA MET A 93 4.68 18.37 4.76
C MET A 93 4.71 19.04 6.12
N LEU A 94 5.49 18.51 7.06
CA LEU A 94 5.74 19.16 8.34
C LEU A 94 6.78 20.28 8.14
N LYS A 95 6.29 21.51 7.94
CA LYS A 95 7.11 22.73 7.82
C LYS A 95 7.51 23.21 9.21
N ILE A 96 8.79 23.51 9.40
CA ILE A 96 9.37 23.95 10.67
C ILE A 96 10.25 25.19 10.45
N LYS A 97 10.51 25.91 11.52
CA LYS A 97 11.44 27.04 11.53
C LYS A 97 12.52 26.81 12.57
N ASP A 98 13.73 27.22 12.25
CA ASP A 98 14.80 27.27 13.23
C ASP A 98 14.72 28.55 14.10
N ARG A 99 15.67 28.73 15.03
CA ARG A 99 15.75 29.89 15.92
C ARG A 99 16.02 31.22 15.19
N HIS A 100 16.38 31.17 13.92
CA HIS A 100 16.68 32.33 13.08
C HIS A 100 15.58 32.57 12.02
N ASP A 101 14.42 31.93 12.18
CA ASP A 101 13.28 31.97 11.26
C ASP A 101 13.54 31.36 9.86
N ASN A 102 14.66 30.65 9.66
CA ASN A 102 14.87 29.91 8.42
C ASN A 102 13.86 28.77 8.30
N GLN A 103 13.34 28.58 7.10
CA GLN A 103 12.33 27.56 6.83
C GLN A 103 12.97 26.21 6.48
N PHE A 104 12.46 25.16 7.09
CA PHE A 104 12.83 23.77 6.87
C PHE A 104 11.59 22.89 6.82
N CYS A 105 11.75 21.64 6.41
CA CYS A 105 10.76 20.59 6.65
C CYS A 105 11.41 19.36 7.27
N PHE A 106 10.61 18.57 7.97
CA PHE A 106 11.00 17.19 8.27
C PHE A 106 10.72 16.35 7.02
N GLY A 107 11.75 15.73 6.43
CA GLY A 107 11.70 15.12 5.11
C GLY A 107 10.63 14.04 4.95
N PRO A 108 9.60 14.29 4.13
CA PRO A 108 8.64 13.25 3.76
C PRO A 108 9.21 12.29 2.70
N THR A 109 10.24 12.72 1.97
CA THR A 109 11.01 12.02 0.93
C THR A 109 12.31 12.80 0.67
N HIS A 110 13.22 12.32 -0.18
CA HIS A 110 14.55 12.91 -0.35
C HIS A 110 14.98 13.15 -1.81
N GLU A 111 14.05 13.24 -2.76
CA GLU A 111 14.38 13.53 -4.16
C GLU A 111 15.23 14.79 -4.31
N GLU A 112 14.85 15.87 -3.60
CA GLU A 112 15.53 17.15 -3.65
C GLU A 112 16.96 17.06 -3.10
N VAL A 113 17.12 16.42 -1.94
CA VAL A 113 18.43 16.32 -1.27
C VAL A 113 19.40 15.46 -2.07
N ILE A 114 18.95 14.32 -2.59
CA ILE A 114 19.86 13.43 -3.36
C ILE A 114 20.22 14.05 -4.72
N THR A 115 19.29 14.80 -5.33
CA THR A 115 19.57 15.51 -6.58
C THR A 115 20.57 16.64 -6.35
N ASP A 116 20.50 17.34 -5.19
CA ASP A 116 21.51 18.33 -4.81
C ASP A 116 22.90 17.70 -4.61
N ILE A 117 22.97 16.51 -4.02
CA ILE A 117 24.22 15.75 -3.92
C ILE A 117 24.74 15.40 -5.33
N ALA A 118 23.89 14.86 -6.20
CA ALA A 118 24.27 14.46 -7.54
C ALA A 118 24.78 15.65 -8.38
N ARG A 119 24.10 16.81 -8.34
CA ARG A 119 24.53 18.02 -9.08
C ARG A 119 25.89 18.55 -8.63
N ARG A 120 26.27 18.30 -7.37
CA ARG A 120 27.56 18.72 -6.81
C ARG A 120 28.68 17.73 -7.08
N GLU A 121 28.40 16.44 -7.03
CA GLU A 121 29.41 15.39 -7.01
C GLU A 121 29.60 14.69 -8.37
N VAL A 122 28.54 14.57 -9.19
CA VAL A 122 28.59 13.90 -10.50
C VAL A 122 28.92 14.92 -11.59
N LYS A 123 30.08 14.76 -12.24
CA LYS A 123 30.59 15.70 -13.23
C LYS A 123 30.76 15.10 -14.62
N SER A 124 30.81 13.77 -14.72
CA SER A 124 31.14 13.08 -15.98
C SER A 124 30.25 11.84 -16.17
N TYR A 125 29.92 11.55 -17.43
CA TYR A 125 29.23 10.33 -17.83
C TYR A 125 29.88 9.05 -17.30
N ARG A 126 31.21 9.08 -17.05
CA ARG A 126 31.97 7.93 -16.54
C ARG A 126 31.58 7.54 -15.10
N GLN A 127 30.94 8.43 -14.37
CA GLN A 127 30.45 8.17 -13.02
C GLN A 127 29.05 7.53 -13.02
N LEU A 128 28.36 7.52 -14.17
CA LEU A 128 27.00 7.00 -14.33
C LEU A 128 27.01 5.59 -14.94
N PRO A 129 26.04 4.71 -14.63
CA PRO A 129 24.92 4.97 -13.70
C PRO A 129 25.32 4.85 -12.24
N LEU A 130 24.57 5.52 -11.36
CA LEU A 130 24.68 5.43 -9.90
C LEU A 130 23.31 5.11 -9.30
N ASN A 131 23.28 4.34 -8.21
CA ASN A 131 22.06 4.09 -7.45
C ASN A 131 22.36 4.21 -5.95
N PHE A 132 21.93 5.31 -5.34
CA PHE A 132 22.11 5.58 -3.92
C PHE A 132 20.87 5.18 -3.15
N TYR A 133 21.02 4.65 -1.92
CA TYR A 133 19.89 4.37 -1.05
C TYR A 133 20.18 4.69 0.42
N GLN A 134 19.12 4.87 1.19
CA GLN A 134 19.18 4.98 2.64
C GLN A 134 18.02 4.21 3.27
N ILE A 135 18.17 3.86 4.56
CA ILE A 135 17.08 3.40 5.41
C ILE A 135 16.95 4.42 6.53
N GLN A 136 15.86 5.19 6.54
CA GLN A 136 15.73 6.36 7.40
C GLN A 136 14.27 6.61 7.78
N THR A 137 14.08 7.29 8.91
CA THR A 137 12.79 7.80 9.36
C THR A 137 12.31 8.93 8.46
N LYS A 138 11.04 8.85 8.06
CA LYS A 138 10.29 9.88 7.34
C LYS A 138 9.14 10.37 8.20
N PHE A 139 8.68 11.58 7.92
CA PHE A 139 7.47 12.10 8.53
C PHE A 139 6.53 12.64 7.44
N ARG A 140 5.27 12.22 7.51
CA ARG A 140 4.17 12.77 6.71
C ARG A 140 3.01 13.10 7.64
N ASP A 141 2.56 14.34 7.64
CA ASP A 141 1.45 14.80 8.49
C ASP A 141 0.11 14.26 7.95
N GLU A 142 -0.05 12.95 8.09
CA GLU A 142 -1.21 12.22 7.62
C GLU A 142 -2.47 12.72 8.32
N VAL A 143 -3.49 13.10 7.53
CA VAL A 143 -4.74 13.68 8.04
C VAL A 143 -5.51 12.68 8.92
N ARG A 144 -5.46 11.40 8.58
CA ARG A 144 -6.14 10.32 9.30
C ARG A 144 -5.20 9.14 9.51
N PRO A 145 -4.23 9.26 10.45
CA PRO A 145 -3.40 8.13 10.79
C PRO A 145 -4.25 7.03 11.42
N ARG A 146 -4.10 5.79 10.93
CA ARG A 146 -4.88 4.63 11.35
C ARG A 146 -4.12 3.34 11.15
N PHE A 147 -4.62 2.24 11.72
CA PHE A 147 -4.06 0.90 11.54
C PHE A 147 -2.61 0.74 12.04
N GLY A 148 -2.27 1.43 13.15
CA GLY A 148 -0.95 1.32 13.76
C GLY A 148 0.16 1.85 12.86
N VAL A 149 1.21 1.04 12.68
CA VAL A 149 2.36 1.42 11.84
C VAL A 149 2.10 1.27 10.34
N MET A 150 0.93 0.79 9.94
CA MET A 150 0.58 0.65 8.53
C MET A 150 0.36 2.02 7.86
N ARG A 151 -0.29 2.96 8.57
CA ARG A 151 -0.51 4.33 8.13
C ARG A 151 -0.18 5.32 9.26
N ALA A 152 1.08 5.29 9.67
CA ALA A 152 1.66 6.16 10.69
C ALA A 152 2.12 7.50 10.09
N ARG A 153 2.29 8.51 10.93
CA ARG A 153 2.87 9.81 10.55
C ARG A 153 4.40 9.75 10.49
N GLU A 154 5.02 9.03 11.42
CA GLU A 154 6.46 8.76 11.44
C GLU A 154 6.68 7.27 11.14
N PHE A 155 7.57 6.98 10.19
CA PHE A 155 7.80 5.61 9.72
C PHE A 155 9.21 5.44 9.14
N VAL A 156 9.68 4.21 9.09
CA VAL A 156 10.97 3.87 8.48
C VAL A 156 10.76 3.48 7.02
N MET A 157 11.51 4.14 6.14
CA MET A 157 11.51 3.89 4.70
C MET A 157 12.91 3.56 4.22
N LYS A 158 13.04 2.60 3.30
CA LYS A 158 14.17 2.53 2.40
C LYS A 158 13.81 3.33 1.15
N ASP A 159 14.55 4.35 0.86
CA ASP A 159 14.43 5.14 -0.35
C ASP A 159 15.74 5.12 -1.13
N ALA A 160 15.63 4.80 -2.42
CA ALA A 160 16.75 4.75 -3.34
C ALA A 160 16.48 5.65 -4.54
N TYR A 161 17.57 6.16 -5.12
CA TYR A 161 17.54 7.12 -6.21
C TYR A 161 18.65 6.79 -7.18
N SER A 162 18.33 6.64 -8.45
CA SER A 162 19.31 6.34 -9.48
C SER A 162 19.48 7.50 -10.46
N PHE A 163 20.70 7.63 -10.99
CA PHE A 163 21.10 8.67 -11.92
C PHE A 163 21.75 8.04 -13.16
N HIS A 164 21.37 8.53 -14.34
CA HIS A 164 21.71 7.91 -15.61
C HIS A 164 22.03 8.94 -16.68
N SER A 165 22.81 8.52 -17.67
CA SER A 165 23.10 9.29 -18.87
C SER A 165 22.06 9.13 -19.98
N SER A 166 21.16 8.15 -19.88
CA SER A 166 20.13 7.89 -20.88
C SER A 166 18.91 7.21 -20.27
N PHE A 167 17.77 7.27 -20.97
CA PHE A 167 16.55 6.57 -20.57
C PHE A 167 16.73 5.04 -20.59
N ASP A 168 17.43 4.51 -21.59
CA ASP A 168 17.70 3.06 -21.66
C ASP A 168 18.47 2.56 -20.43
N SER A 169 19.44 3.33 -19.94
CA SER A 169 20.15 3.03 -18.69
C SER A 169 19.21 3.09 -17.47
N LEU A 170 18.29 4.06 -17.41
CA LEU A 170 17.26 4.13 -16.38
C LEU A 170 16.36 2.90 -16.42
N GLU A 171 15.88 2.49 -17.61
CA GLU A 171 15.04 1.30 -17.75
C GLU A 171 15.71 0.03 -17.27
N GLN A 172 17.00 -0.14 -17.56
CA GLN A 172 17.78 -1.29 -17.07
C GLN A 172 17.79 -1.32 -15.53
N THR A 173 18.10 -0.21 -14.87
CA THR A 173 18.10 -0.13 -13.41
C THR A 173 16.69 -0.29 -12.85
N TYR A 174 15.67 0.23 -13.51
CA TYR A 174 14.28 0.03 -13.12
C TYR A 174 13.89 -1.45 -13.09
N ARG A 175 14.30 -2.23 -14.10
CA ARG A 175 14.10 -3.69 -14.12
C ARG A 175 14.87 -4.40 -13.01
N VAL A 176 16.13 -4.01 -12.78
CA VAL A 176 16.92 -4.54 -11.66
C VAL A 176 16.24 -4.27 -10.32
N MET A 177 15.69 -3.08 -10.12
CA MET A 177 14.96 -2.73 -8.90
C MET A 177 13.63 -3.51 -8.76
N TYR A 178 12.91 -3.72 -9.85
CA TYR A 178 11.71 -4.57 -9.88
C TYR A 178 12.03 -6.00 -9.40
N GLU A 179 13.09 -6.60 -9.95
CA GLU A 179 13.55 -7.93 -9.54
C GLU A 179 14.07 -7.96 -8.10
N THR A 180 14.78 -6.92 -7.68
CA THR A 180 15.32 -6.77 -6.32
C THR A 180 14.18 -6.72 -5.29
N TYR A 181 13.13 -5.94 -5.55
CA TYR A 181 11.94 -5.88 -4.69
C TYR A 181 11.23 -7.23 -4.63
N SER A 182 11.08 -7.89 -5.78
CA SER A 182 10.50 -9.23 -5.83
C SER A 182 11.28 -10.23 -4.96
N ARG A 183 12.62 -10.18 -5.00
CA ARG A 183 13.47 -11.01 -4.12
C ARG A 183 13.32 -10.65 -2.64
N ILE A 184 13.28 -9.34 -2.30
CA ILE A 184 13.08 -8.87 -0.92
C ILE A 184 11.80 -9.48 -0.34
N PHE A 185 10.67 -9.28 -1.01
CA PHE A 185 9.37 -9.75 -0.50
C PHE A 185 9.26 -11.28 -0.48
N THR A 186 9.85 -11.97 -1.45
CA THR A 186 9.95 -13.44 -1.46
C THR A 186 10.78 -13.96 -0.28
N ARG A 187 11.95 -13.36 -0.01
CA ARG A 187 12.79 -13.71 1.15
C ARG A 187 12.10 -13.48 2.48
N LEU A 188 11.25 -12.47 2.57
CA LEU A 188 10.41 -12.20 3.75
C LEU A 188 9.21 -13.15 3.85
N GLY A 189 9.01 -14.05 2.88
CA GLY A 189 7.91 -15.02 2.88
C GLY A 189 6.55 -14.40 2.63
N LEU A 190 6.47 -13.27 1.94
CA LEU A 190 5.24 -12.54 1.67
C LEU A 190 4.60 -12.98 0.35
N GLN A 191 3.29 -13.10 0.34
CA GLN A 191 2.50 -13.18 -0.88
C GLN A 191 2.23 -11.77 -1.36
N PHE A 192 2.76 -11.42 -2.52
CA PHE A 192 2.67 -10.08 -3.05
C PHE A 192 2.37 -10.07 -4.55
N ARG A 193 1.97 -8.91 -5.05
CA ARG A 193 1.78 -8.64 -6.47
C ARG A 193 2.38 -7.28 -6.81
N ALA A 194 3.16 -7.24 -7.90
CA ALA A 194 3.57 -6.00 -8.51
C ALA A 194 2.50 -5.57 -9.52
N VAL A 195 2.08 -4.32 -9.47
CA VAL A 195 1.03 -3.78 -10.32
C VAL A 195 1.47 -2.46 -10.94
N ALA A 196 1.08 -2.19 -12.16
CA ALA A 196 1.23 -0.88 -12.77
C ALA A 196 0.39 0.15 -12.01
N ALA A 197 0.96 1.32 -11.76
CA ALA A 197 0.35 2.34 -10.92
C ALA A 197 0.50 3.75 -11.50
N ASP A 198 -0.29 4.68 -10.97
CA ASP A 198 -0.15 6.11 -11.25
C ASP A 198 1.07 6.69 -10.52
N THR A 199 1.75 7.65 -11.16
CA THR A 199 2.94 8.27 -10.57
C THR A 199 2.63 9.32 -9.50
N GLY A 200 1.40 9.80 -9.40
CA GLY A 200 0.92 10.75 -8.39
C GLY A 200 1.78 12.01 -8.27
N ALA A 201 1.92 12.52 -7.05
CA ALA A 201 2.69 13.73 -6.73
C ALA A 201 4.21 13.57 -6.96
N ILE A 202 4.72 12.33 -6.96
CA ILE A 202 6.13 12.05 -7.26
C ILE A 202 6.39 12.40 -8.73
N GLY A 203 5.50 11.99 -9.65
CA GLY A 203 5.59 12.23 -11.08
C GLY A 203 6.53 11.27 -11.80
N GLY A 204 6.76 11.54 -13.09
CA GLY A 204 7.57 10.69 -13.96
C GLY A 204 6.73 10.06 -15.07
N SER A 205 7.31 9.10 -15.82
CA SER A 205 6.69 8.47 -16.99
C SER A 205 6.02 7.13 -16.73
N GLY A 206 6.30 6.48 -15.60
CA GLY A 206 5.73 5.18 -15.25
C GLY A 206 6.14 4.73 -13.85
N SER A 207 5.32 3.87 -13.26
CA SER A 207 5.60 3.30 -11.95
C SER A 207 4.97 1.92 -11.76
N HIS A 208 5.52 1.16 -10.80
CA HIS A 208 4.94 -0.08 -10.29
C HIS A 208 4.90 -0.05 -8.77
N GLU A 209 3.75 -0.43 -8.23
CA GLU A 209 3.55 -0.68 -6.80
C GLU A 209 3.69 -2.17 -6.50
N PHE A 210 4.22 -2.48 -5.33
CA PHE A 210 4.28 -3.82 -4.78
C PHE A 210 3.33 -3.91 -3.59
N HIS A 211 2.32 -4.74 -3.71
CA HIS A 211 1.28 -4.92 -2.71
C HIS A 211 1.36 -6.30 -2.07
N VAL A 212 1.38 -6.35 -0.75
CA VAL A 212 1.12 -7.56 0.02
C VAL A 212 -0.38 -7.84 -0.02
N LEU A 213 -0.77 -9.04 -0.45
CA LEU A 213 -2.16 -9.42 -0.60
C LEU A 213 -2.80 -9.65 0.77
N ALA A 214 -3.82 -8.88 1.11
CA ALA A 214 -4.57 -8.98 2.35
C ALA A 214 -5.97 -8.36 2.20
N ASP A 215 -6.99 -8.99 2.76
CA ASP A 215 -8.38 -8.49 2.71
C ASP A 215 -8.52 -7.13 3.41
N SER A 216 -7.67 -6.86 4.39
CA SER A 216 -7.57 -5.58 5.09
C SER A 216 -6.85 -4.48 4.31
N GLY A 217 -6.35 -4.76 3.10
CA GLY A 217 -5.67 -3.79 2.25
C GLY A 217 -6.57 -2.62 1.87
N GLU A 218 -6.00 -1.40 1.79
CA GLU A 218 -6.73 -0.20 1.40
C GLU A 218 -6.88 -0.08 -0.12
N ASP A 219 -5.93 -0.63 -0.88
CA ASP A 219 -5.87 -0.47 -2.33
C ASP A 219 -6.59 -1.60 -3.06
N GLY A 220 -7.36 -1.23 -4.08
CA GLY A 220 -7.97 -2.15 -5.02
C GLY A 220 -6.99 -2.50 -6.15
N LEU A 221 -6.80 -3.79 -6.39
CA LEU A 221 -5.94 -4.29 -7.46
C LEU A 221 -6.77 -5.07 -8.47
N ALA A 222 -6.54 -4.79 -9.75
CA ALA A 222 -7.12 -5.54 -10.86
C ALA A 222 -6.05 -6.40 -11.52
N PHE A 223 -6.33 -7.67 -11.74
CA PHE A 223 -5.40 -8.58 -12.39
C PHE A 223 -6.14 -9.59 -13.27
N CYS A 224 -5.43 -10.13 -14.26
CA CYS A 224 -5.95 -11.20 -15.11
C CYS A 224 -5.33 -12.53 -14.68
N PRO A 225 -6.14 -13.53 -14.24
CA PRO A 225 -5.61 -14.84 -13.85
C PRO A 225 -4.92 -15.61 -14.99
N SER A 226 -5.26 -15.26 -16.23
CA SER A 226 -4.75 -15.95 -17.45
C SER A 226 -3.51 -15.27 -18.06
N SER A 227 -2.98 -14.21 -17.42
CA SER A 227 -1.81 -13.46 -17.91
C SER A 227 -1.08 -12.76 -16.77
N ASP A 228 0.02 -12.05 -17.11
CA ASP A 228 0.78 -11.24 -16.16
C ASP A 228 0.20 -9.82 -15.96
N TYR A 229 -0.95 -9.51 -16.58
CA TYR A 229 -1.58 -8.20 -16.42
C TYR A 229 -2.01 -7.97 -14.96
N ALA A 230 -1.51 -6.90 -14.38
CA ALA A 230 -1.95 -6.41 -13.08
C ALA A 230 -1.75 -4.89 -12.99
N ALA A 231 -2.76 -4.19 -12.44
CA ALA A 231 -2.73 -2.74 -12.27
C ALA A 231 -3.49 -2.34 -11.01
N ASN A 232 -3.12 -1.20 -10.41
CA ASN A 232 -3.99 -0.55 -9.43
C ASN A 232 -5.31 -0.15 -10.13
N VAL A 233 -6.44 -0.32 -9.44
CA VAL A 233 -7.77 0.01 -9.99
C VAL A 233 -7.85 1.45 -10.52
N GLU A 234 -7.08 2.37 -9.92
CA GLU A 234 -7.00 3.76 -10.38
C GLU A 234 -6.40 3.91 -11.78
N LEU A 235 -5.52 2.97 -12.18
CA LEU A 235 -4.87 2.96 -13.49
C LEU A 235 -5.50 1.97 -14.48
N ALA A 236 -6.08 0.87 -13.98
CA ALA A 236 -6.59 -0.21 -14.82
C ALA A 236 -7.60 0.28 -15.87
N GLU A 237 -7.33 0.05 -17.14
CA GLU A 237 -8.20 0.50 -18.24
C GLU A 237 -9.48 -0.32 -18.31
N ALA A 238 -10.61 0.36 -18.38
CA ALA A 238 -11.90 -0.23 -18.75
C ALA A 238 -12.07 -0.16 -20.25
N LEU A 239 -11.95 -1.30 -20.93
CA LEU A 239 -12.07 -1.36 -22.38
C LEU A 239 -13.45 -0.94 -22.86
N ALA A 240 -13.52 -0.36 -24.06
CA ALA A 240 -14.79 -0.07 -24.71
C ALA A 240 -15.53 -1.38 -25.02
N PRO A 241 -16.85 -1.44 -24.78
CA PRO A 241 -17.65 -2.58 -25.22
C PRO A 241 -17.52 -2.79 -26.74
N THR A 242 -17.36 -4.03 -27.14
CA THR A 242 -17.22 -4.40 -28.58
C THR A 242 -18.57 -4.51 -29.29
N SER A 243 -19.65 -4.69 -28.54
CA SER A 243 -21.01 -4.78 -29.11
C SER A 243 -21.51 -3.40 -29.53
N PRO A 244 -22.09 -3.27 -30.71
CA PRO A 244 -22.70 -2.02 -31.13
C PRO A 244 -23.90 -1.69 -30.23
N ARG A 245 -24.29 -0.41 -30.21
CA ARG A 245 -25.48 0.06 -29.51
C ARG A 245 -26.72 -0.65 -30.09
N ALA A 246 -27.55 -1.23 -29.22
CA ALA A 246 -28.80 -1.84 -29.62
C ALA A 246 -29.80 -0.78 -30.13
N ALA A 247 -30.71 -1.18 -31.00
CA ALA A 247 -31.78 -0.29 -31.47
C ALA A 247 -32.72 0.08 -30.31
N ALA A 248 -33.21 1.32 -30.31
CA ALA A 248 -34.23 1.78 -29.35
C ALA A 248 -35.50 0.94 -29.45
N SER A 249 -35.96 0.38 -28.35
CA SER A 249 -37.16 -0.46 -28.27
C SER A 249 -38.25 0.11 -27.35
N GLU A 250 -37.89 1.02 -26.45
CA GLU A 250 -38.81 1.64 -25.50
C GLU A 250 -39.10 3.10 -25.84
N THR A 251 -40.31 3.56 -25.55
CA THR A 251 -40.65 4.98 -25.61
C THR A 251 -40.19 5.67 -24.33
N MET A 252 -39.56 6.83 -24.48
CA MET A 252 -39.16 7.66 -23.35
C MET A 252 -40.38 8.09 -22.52
N ARG A 253 -40.31 7.93 -21.20
CA ARG A 253 -41.37 8.30 -20.26
C ARG A 253 -40.82 8.66 -18.89
N ASP A 254 -41.47 9.63 -18.22
CA ASP A 254 -41.23 9.93 -16.83
C ASP A 254 -41.91 8.89 -15.92
N VAL A 255 -41.21 8.48 -14.87
CA VAL A 255 -41.68 7.54 -13.87
C VAL A 255 -41.58 8.18 -12.48
N SER A 256 -42.64 8.08 -11.68
CA SER A 256 -42.65 8.59 -10.30
C SER A 256 -41.75 7.75 -9.41
N THR A 257 -40.79 8.41 -8.75
CA THR A 257 -39.81 7.81 -7.84
C THR A 257 -39.71 8.66 -6.57
N PRO A 258 -40.75 8.71 -5.73
CA PRO A 258 -40.93 9.73 -4.69
C PRO A 258 -39.84 9.69 -3.60
N SER A 259 -39.20 8.52 -3.38
CA SER A 259 -38.18 8.31 -2.34
C SER A 259 -36.89 7.67 -2.86
N GLN A 260 -36.83 7.33 -4.15
CA GLN A 260 -35.67 6.67 -4.78
C GLN A 260 -34.69 7.72 -5.30
N THR A 261 -33.51 7.78 -4.72
CA THR A 261 -32.45 8.72 -5.11
C THR A 261 -31.16 8.03 -5.56
N THR A 262 -31.06 6.70 -5.37
CA THR A 262 -29.93 5.88 -5.82
C THR A 262 -30.31 5.05 -7.03
N CYS A 263 -29.35 4.67 -7.85
CA CYS A 263 -29.58 3.79 -9.01
C CYS A 263 -30.16 2.43 -8.58
N GLU A 264 -29.71 1.92 -7.45
CA GLU A 264 -30.17 0.66 -6.87
C GLU A 264 -31.66 0.70 -6.52
N ASP A 265 -32.10 1.76 -5.81
CA ASP A 265 -33.51 1.94 -5.43
C ASP A 265 -34.42 2.13 -6.65
N VAL A 266 -33.93 2.89 -7.65
CA VAL A 266 -34.67 3.10 -8.90
C VAL A 266 -34.77 1.80 -9.70
N ALA A 267 -33.69 1.04 -9.82
CA ALA A 267 -33.69 -0.26 -10.50
C ALA A 267 -34.65 -1.24 -9.84
N ALA A 268 -34.63 -1.31 -8.50
CA ALA A 268 -35.52 -2.15 -7.72
C ALA A 268 -36.99 -1.77 -7.89
N LEU A 269 -37.33 -0.46 -7.85
CA LEU A 269 -38.69 0.03 -8.04
C LEU A 269 -39.22 -0.31 -9.45
N LEU A 270 -38.37 -0.16 -10.47
CA LEU A 270 -38.76 -0.39 -11.87
C LEU A 270 -38.67 -1.86 -12.29
N GLY A 271 -38.11 -2.75 -11.46
CA GLY A 271 -37.91 -4.15 -11.78
C GLY A 271 -36.94 -4.38 -12.95
N ILE A 272 -35.91 -3.54 -13.07
CA ILE A 272 -34.90 -3.59 -14.14
C ILE A 272 -33.51 -3.92 -13.57
N PRO A 273 -32.60 -4.47 -14.39
CA PRO A 273 -31.19 -4.61 -14.00
C PRO A 273 -30.54 -3.25 -13.69
N LEU A 274 -29.69 -3.19 -12.68
CA LEU A 274 -28.95 -1.98 -12.29
C LEU A 274 -28.11 -1.43 -13.46
N GLN A 275 -27.61 -2.30 -14.34
CA GLN A 275 -26.87 -1.97 -15.55
C GLN A 275 -27.67 -1.12 -16.57
N ARG A 276 -28.99 -1.05 -16.43
CA ARG A 276 -29.83 -0.18 -17.27
C ARG A 276 -29.97 1.25 -16.73
N THR A 277 -29.44 1.53 -15.56
CA THR A 277 -29.46 2.87 -14.97
C THR A 277 -28.18 3.63 -15.28
N VAL A 278 -28.28 4.95 -15.36
CA VAL A 278 -27.17 5.87 -15.58
C VAL A 278 -27.22 6.94 -14.49
N LYS A 279 -26.11 7.12 -13.79
CA LYS A 279 -25.94 8.21 -12.83
C LYS A 279 -25.21 9.38 -13.46
N LEU A 280 -25.75 10.59 -13.20
CA LEU A 280 -25.15 11.84 -13.58
C LEU A 280 -24.38 12.41 -12.39
N LEU A 281 -23.10 12.70 -12.61
CA LEU A 281 -22.24 13.38 -11.66
C LEU A 281 -21.87 14.75 -12.22
N ALA A 282 -22.09 15.80 -11.44
CA ALA A 282 -21.74 17.17 -11.79
C ALA A 282 -20.39 17.54 -11.13
N VAL A 283 -19.46 18.02 -11.93
CA VAL A 283 -18.14 18.48 -11.49
C VAL A 283 -17.88 19.90 -11.95
N ILE A 284 -17.01 20.61 -11.24
CA ILE A 284 -16.55 21.96 -11.60
C ILE A 284 -15.06 21.86 -11.97
N ALA A 285 -14.75 22.32 -13.18
CA ALA A 285 -13.38 22.50 -13.65
C ALA A 285 -13.29 23.83 -14.40
N ASN A 286 -12.23 24.62 -14.16
CA ASN A 286 -12.05 25.94 -14.79
C ASN A 286 -13.31 26.83 -14.70
N GLU A 287 -13.97 26.85 -13.53
CA GLU A 287 -15.22 27.58 -13.25
C GLU A 287 -16.44 27.14 -14.07
N GLN A 288 -16.34 26.07 -14.84
CA GLN A 288 -17.43 25.52 -15.64
C GLN A 288 -17.98 24.24 -15.00
N LEU A 289 -19.32 24.08 -15.03
CA LEU A 289 -19.96 22.82 -14.66
C LEU A 289 -19.86 21.85 -15.84
N ILE A 290 -19.36 20.65 -15.57
CA ILE A 290 -19.20 19.56 -16.52
C ILE A 290 -19.97 18.36 -16.01
N ILE A 291 -20.61 17.64 -16.92
CA ILE A 291 -21.44 16.48 -16.61
C ILE A 291 -20.69 15.22 -16.99
N LEU A 292 -20.60 14.30 -16.01
CA LEU A 292 -20.05 12.97 -16.19
C LEU A 292 -21.18 11.94 -16.10
N LEU A 293 -21.26 11.02 -17.05
CA LEU A 293 -22.26 9.96 -17.07
C LEU A 293 -21.58 8.60 -16.92
N ILE A 294 -21.95 7.86 -15.90
CA ILE A 294 -21.48 6.49 -15.66
C ILE A 294 -22.66 5.54 -15.45
N ARG A 295 -22.48 4.27 -15.79
CA ARG A 295 -23.52 3.24 -15.60
C ARG A 295 -23.79 3.05 -14.08
N GLY A 296 -25.02 2.74 -13.72
CA GLY A 296 -25.47 2.72 -12.32
C GLY A 296 -24.67 1.79 -11.41
N ASP A 297 -24.18 0.67 -11.92
CA ASP A 297 -23.38 -0.31 -11.21
C ASP A 297 -21.87 0.02 -11.16
N HIS A 298 -21.44 1.12 -11.77
CA HIS A 298 -20.04 1.53 -11.81
C HIS A 298 -19.73 2.68 -10.85
N ASN A 299 -18.46 2.81 -10.46
CA ASN A 299 -17.94 3.93 -9.70
C ASN A 299 -17.01 4.80 -10.54
N LEU A 300 -17.07 6.12 -10.32
CA LEU A 300 -16.20 7.07 -10.99
C LEU A 300 -14.74 6.83 -10.57
N ASN A 301 -13.85 7.01 -11.52
CA ASN A 301 -12.41 7.04 -11.30
C ASN A 301 -11.91 8.49 -11.40
N GLU A 302 -11.68 9.13 -10.26
CA GLU A 302 -11.29 10.54 -10.21
C GLU A 302 -9.91 10.77 -10.84
N VAL A 303 -8.99 9.81 -10.74
CA VAL A 303 -7.65 9.89 -11.35
C VAL A 303 -7.75 9.94 -12.88
N LYS A 304 -8.59 9.08 -13.48
CA LYS A 304 -8.81 9.08 -14.93
C LYS A 304 -9.50 10.35 -15.39
N VAL A 305 -10.51 10.83 -14.65
CA VAL A 305 -11.22 12.08 -14.95
C VAL A 305 -10.26 13.27 -14.92
N GLY A 306 -9.41 13.38 -13.89
CA GLY A 306 -8.44 14.47 -13.76
C GLY A 306 -7.39 14.51 -14.88
N LYS A 307 -7.19 13.41 -15.62
CA LYS A 307 -6.29 13.35 -16.78
C LYS A 307 -6.96 13.78 -18.09
N LEU A 308 -8.28 13.96 -18.11
CA LEU A 308 -8.98 14.41 -19.32
C LEU A 308 -8.71 15.90 -19.59
N PRO A 309 -8.63 16.31 -20.87
CA PRO A 309 -8.39 17.70 -21.23
C PRO A 309 -9.39 18.66 -20.60
N GLY A 310 -8.87 19.62 -19.82
CA GLY A 310 -9.66 20.65 -19.16
C GLY A 310 -10.32 20.22 -17.84
N LEU A 311 -9.97 19.04 -17.30
CA LEU A 311 -10.48 18.52 -16.03
C LEU A 311 -9.40 18.42 -14.94
N ASP A 312 -8.20 18.91 -15.21
CA ASP A 312 -7.15 18.97 -14.18
C ASP A 312 -7.62 19.80 -12.98
N GLY A 313 -7.46 19.24 -11.77
CA GLY A 313 -7.89 19.90 -10.52
C GLY A 313 -9.40 20.06 -10.37
N PHE A 314 -10.23 19.30 -11.09
CA PHE A 314 -11.68 19.32 -10.93
C PHE A 314 -12.12 19.01 -9.48
N ARG A 315 -13.29 19.45 -9.13
CA ARG A 315 -13.98 19.07 -7.88
C ARG A 315 -15.45 18.74 -8.15
N PHE A 316 -16.07 17.97 -7.27
CA PHE A 316 -17.52 17.78 -7.33
C PHE A 316 -18.25 19.10 -7.12
N ALA A 317 -19.33 19.30 -7.86
CA ALA A 317 -20.21 20.46 -7.68
C ALA A 317 -20.93 20.36 -6.34
N ARG A 318 -21.06 21.49 -5.65
CA ARG A 318 -21.85 21.60 -4.42
C ARG A 318 -23.33 21.58 -4.75
N GLU A 319 -24.17 21.30 -3.74
CA GLU A 319 -25.62 21.22 -3.92
C GLU A 319 -26.24 22.54 -4.40
N ASP A 320 -25.71 23.69 -3.96
CA ASP A 320 -26.15 25.01 -4.41
C ASP A 320 -25.85 25.24 -5.91
N GLU A 321 -24.68 24.83 -6.37
CA GLU A 321 -24.28 24.87 -7.78
C GLU A 321 -25.14 23.95 -8.65
N ILE A 322 -25.42 22.73 -8.16
CA ILE A 322 -26.30 21.77 -8.82
C ILE A 322 -27.72 22.34 -8.96
N ARG A 323 -28.29 22.85 -7.87
CA ARG A 323 -29.63 23.48 -7.87
C ARG A 323 -29.71 24.68 -8.79
N ALA A 324 -28.66 25.51 -8.82
CA ALA A 324 -28.60 26.68 -9.72
C ALA A 324 -28.59 26.28 -11.21
N PHE A 325 -27.92 25.19 -11.56
CA PHE A 325 -27.83 24.73 -12.95
C PHE A 325 -29.04 23.90 -13.39
N PHE A 326 -29.46 22.91 -12.59
CA PHE A 326 -30.50 21.95 -12.98
C PHE A 326 -31.90 22.35 -12.51
N ASN A 327 -32.03 23.33 -11.62
CA ASN A 327 -33.26 23.63 -10.89
C ASN A 327 -33.87 22.39 -10.19
N CYS A 328 -33.01 21.45 -9.78
CA CYS A 328 -33.35 20.15 -9.22
C CYS A 328 -32.33 19.74 -8.15
N PRO A 329 -32.75 19.09 -7.05
CA PRO A 329 -31.81 18.57 -6.06
C PRO A 329 -31.04 17.35 -6.60
N PRO A 330 -29.87 17.02 -6.02
CA PRO A 330 -29.21 15.74 -6.24
C PRO A 330 -30.15 14.53 -6.04
N GLY A 331 -29.87 13.44 -6.76
CA GLY A 331 -30.68 12.21 -6.70
C GLY A 331 -31.72 12.08 -7.83
N PHE A 332 -31.98 13.16 -8.60
CA PHE A 332 -32.94 13.15 -9.71
C PHE A 332 -32.37 13.76 -10.99
N LEU A 333 -31.05 13.88 -11.07
CA LEU A 333 -30.38 14.50 -12.21
C LEU A 333 -30.24 13.53 -13.39
N GLY A 334 -30.45 14.02 -14.59
CA GLY A 334 -30.32 13.24 -15.82
C GLY A 334 -29.88 14.06 -17.01
N PRO A 335 -29.47 13.41 -18.11
CA PRO A 335 -28.86 14.07 -19.26
C PRO A 335 -29.87 14.66 -20.27
N VAL A 336 -31.16 14.38 -20.14
CA VAL A 336 -32.20 14.85 -21.07
C VAL A 336 -32.55 16.31 -20.79
N GLY A 337 -32.65 17.12 -21.86
CA GLY A 337 -33.07 18.52 -21.77
C GLY A 337 -31.99 19.48 -21.27
N ILE A 338 -30.73 19.06 -21.21
CA ILE A 338 -29.60 19.90 -20.78
C ILE A 338 -29.21 20.87 -21.88
N ASP A 339 -28.98 22.12 -21.52
CA ASP A 339 -28.44 23.15 -22.41
C ASP A 339 -26.94 22.93 -22.65
N ARG A 340 -26.63 22.31 -23.79
CA ARG A 340 -25.25 21.95 -24.20
C ARG A 340 -24.38 23.17 -24.54
N SER A 341 -24.96 24.35 -24.63
CA SER A 341 -24.16 25.60 -24.78
C SER A 341 -23.50 26.03 -23.45
N LYS A 342 -23.98 25.52 -22.32
CA LYS A 342 -23.53 25.89 -20.97
C LYS A 342 -22.69 24.84 -20.28
N THR A 343 -22.68 23.61 -20.80
CA THR A 343 -21.98 22.51 -20.17
C THR A 343 -21.52 21.48 -21.20
N ARG A 344 -20.45 20.79 -20.86
CA ARG A 344 -19.92 19.65 -21.60
C ARG A 344 -20.41 18.36 -20.97
N VAL A 345 -20.83 17.41 -21.78
CA VAL A 345 -21.25 16.07 -21.32
C VAL A 345 -20.24 15.03 -21.76
N ILE A 346 -19.65 14.36 -20.77
CA ILE A 346 -18.69 13.27 -20.94
C ILE A 346 -19.36 11.98 -20.50
N ALA A 347 -19.39 10.98 -21.37
CA ALA A 347 -19.94 9.67 -21.05
C ALA A 347 -18.84 8.62 -20.94
N ASP A 348 -18.98 7.74 -19.96
CA ASP A 348 -18.18 6.52 -19.92
C ASP A 348 -18.41 5.68 -21.18
N ARG A 349 -17.38 4.96 -21.62
CA ARG A 349 -17.44 4.06 -22.79
C ARG A 349 -18.62 3.09 -22.72
N SER A 350 -18.97 2.59 -21.52
CA SER A 350 -20.10 1.69 -21.32
C SER A 350 -21.45 2.38 -21.47
N VAL A 351 -21.57 3.66 -21.11
CA VAL A 351 -22.80 4.45 -21.26
C VAL A 351 -23.05 4.85 -22.71
N ALA A 352 -22.00 5.15 -23.43
CA ALA A 352 -22.10 5.56 -24.85
C ALA A 352 -22.77 4.50 -25.76
N VAL A 353 -22.72 3.23 -25.39
CA VAL A 353 -23.32 2.12 -26.12
C VAL A 353 -24.68 1.66 -25.57
N MET A 354 -25.20 2.32 -24.55
CA MET A 354 -26.49 1.96 -23.93
C MET A 354 -27.67 2.43 -24.79
N SER A 355 -28.74 1.63 -24.73
CA SER A 355 -30.06 1.95 -25.27
C SER A 355 -31.12 1.74 -24.21
N ASP A 356 -32.25 2.45 -24.31
CA ASP A 356 -33.39 2.33 -23.41
C ASP A 356 -33.01 2.46 -21.91
N PHE A 357 -32.04 3.32 -21.60
CA PHE A 357 -31.53 3.48 -20.23
C PHE A 357 -32.42 4.38 -19.35
N VAL A 358 -32.20 4.32 -18.06
CA VAL A 358 -32.94 5.11 -17.06
C VAL A 358 -31.98 6.07 -16.37
N ALA A 359 -32.38 7.33 -16.23
CA ALA A 359 -31.64 8.36 -15.49
C ALA A 359 -32.63 9.31 -14.78
N GLY A 360 -32.12 10.24 -13.99
CA GLY A 360 -32.97 11.30 -13.41
C GLY A 360 -33.66 12.12 -14.50
N SER A 361 -34.79 12.74 -14.16
CA SER A 361 -35.60 13.53 -15.10
C SER A 361 -35.36 15.05 -14.96
N ASN A 362 -34.41 15.48 -14.11
CA ASN A 362 -34.25 16.87 -13.68
C ASN A 362 -35.51 17.47 -13.04
N LYS A 363 -36.38 16.59 -12.51
CA LYS A 363 -37.59 16.93 -11.75
C LYS A 363 -37.56 16.18 -10.42
N PRO A 364 -37.76 16.87 -9.27
CA PRO A 364 -37.79 16.18 -7.98
C PRO A 364 -38.79 15.04 -7.98
N LYS A 365 -38.39 13.87 -7.46
CA LYS A 365 -39.21 12.66 -7.34
C LYS A 365 -39.61 11.95 -8.66
N PHE A 366 -38.83 12.21 -9.72
CA PHE A 366 -39.04 11.54 -11.02
C PHE A 366 -37.74 11.08 -11.64
N HIS A 367 -37.79 9.96 -12.35
CA HIS A 367 -36.76 9.48 -13.27
C HIS A 367 -37.36 9.29 -14.66
N THR A 368 -36.54 9.33 -15.68
CA THR A 368 -36.92 9.10 -17.09
C THR A 368 -36.41 7.73 -17.51
N ALA A 369 -37.30 6.89 -18.01
CA ALA A 369 -36.99 5.57 -18.59
C ALA A 369 -37.09 5.56 -20.10
N GLY A 370 -36.41 4.63 -20.78
CA GLY A 370 -36.42 4.47 -22.24
C GLY A 370 -35.63 5.55 -22.95
N ILE A 371 -34.58 6.09 -22.32
CA ILE A 371 -33.73 7.15 -22.93
C ILE A 371 -32.78 6.55 -23.97
N ASN A 372 -32.67 7.20 -25.12
CA ASN A 372 -31.80 6.79 -26.22
C ASN A 372 -31.02 7.95 -26.80
N TRP A 373 -29.74 7.72 -27.01
CA TRP A 373 -28.87 8.64 -27.74
C TRP A 373 -29.34 8.90 -29.16
N GLY A 374 -29.19 10.14 -29.65
CA GLY A 374 -29.57 10.56 -30.98
C GLY A 374 -31.07 10.76 -31.21
N ARG A 375 -31.93 10.16 -30.36
CA ARG A 375 -33.38 10.34 -30.37
C ARG A 375 -33.86 11.35 -29.33
N ASP A 376 -33.47 11.14 -28.04
CA ASP A 376 -33.99 11.90 -26.88
C ASP A 376 -32.98 12.91 -26.37
N LEU A 377 -31.71 12.71 -26.65
CA LEU A 377 -30.60 13.61 -26.32
C LEU A 377 -29.47 13.48 -27.35
N PRO A 378 -28.67 14.55 -27.57
CA PRO A 378 -27.51 14.51 -28.45
C PRO A 378 -26.47 13.52 -27.94
N GLU A 379 -25.62 13.01 -28.86
CA GLU A 379 -24.42 12.23 -28.48
C GLU A 379 -23.55 12.99 -27.48
N PRO A 380 -22.77 12.30 -26.61
CA PRO A 380 -21.87 12.96 -25.67
C PRO A 380 -20.78 13.75 -26.41
N ASP A 381 -20.29 14.83 -25.79
CA ASP A 381 -19.20 15.64 -26.35
C ASP A 381 -17.87 14.89 -26.33
N LEU A 382 -17.73 13.98 -25.37
CA LEU A 382 -16.58 13.09 -25.25
C LEU A 382 -17.03 11.74 -24.70
N VAL A 383 -16.51 10.66 -25.28
CA VAL A 383 -16.58 9.30 -24.73
C VAL A 383 -15.20 8.93 -24.22
N ALA A 384 -15.09 8.60 -22.95
CA ALA A 384 -13.82 8.30 -22.30
C ALA A 384 -13.95 7.15 -21.28
N ASP A 385 -12.83 6.57 -20.91
CA ASP A 385 -12.74 5.68 -19.76
C ASP A 385 -12.68 6.53 -18.48
N ILE A 386 -13.78 6.61 -17.73
CA ILE A 386 -13.89 7.43 -16.51
C ILE A 386 -14.36 6.63 -15.30
N ARG A 387 -14.36 5.32 -15.37
CA ARG A 387 -14.82 4.44 -14.30
C ARG A 387 -13.70 3.55 -13.74
N ASN A 388 -13.90 3.06 -12.54
CA ASN A 388 -13.14 1.92 -12.05
C ASN A 388 -13.51 0.66 -12.82
N VAL A 389 -12.54 -0.22 -13.04
CA VAL A 389 -12.81 -1.58 -13.53
C VAL A 389 -13.57 -2.38 -12.48
N VAL A 390 -14.31 -3.38 -12.93
CA VAL A 390 -15.02 -4.34 -12.05
C VAL A 390 -14.61 -5.76 -12.40
N SER A 391 -14.83 -6.68 -11.47
CA SER A 391 -14.59 -8.12 -11.73
C SER A 391 -15.43 -8.59 -12.91
N GLY A 392 -14.79 -9.31 -13.86
CA GLY A 392 -15.40 -9.77 -15.09
C GLY A 392 -15.22 -8.81 -16.29
N ASP A 393 -14.69 -7.60 -16.11
CA ASP A 393 -14.28 -6.75 -17.23
C ASP A 393 -13.23 -7.46 -18.11
N PRO A 394 -13.22 -7.25 -19.42
CA PRO A 394 -12.15 -7.77 -20.26
C PRO A 394 -10.79 -7.21 -19.85
N SER A 395 -9.78 -8.08 -19.79
CA SER A 395 -8.40 -7.64 -19.54
C SER A 395 -7.86 -6.81 -20.70
N PRO A 396 -7.17 -5.68 -20.44
CA PRO A 396 -6.60 -4.83 -21.48
C PRO A 396 -5.61 -5.52 -22.42
N ASP A 397 -4.97 -6.60 -21.96
CA ASP A 397 -4.07 -7.42 -22.79
C ASP A 397 -4.78 -8.45 -23.68
N GLY A 398 -6.11 -8.51 -23.60
CA GLY A 398 -6.94 -9.40 -24.41
C GLY A 398 -6.89 -10.89 -24.04
N LYS A 399 -6.27 -11.26 -22.92
CA LYS A 399 -6.02 -12.67 -22.55
C LYS A 399 -7.00 -13.24 -21.52
N GLY A 400 -8.08 -12.55 -21.23
CA GLY A 400 -9.09 -13.03 -20.26
C GLY A 400 -9.90 -11.91 -19.64
N THR A 401 -10.39 -12.15 -18.43
CA THR A 401 -11.16 -11.19 -17.63
C THR A 401 -10.43 -10.81 -16.36
N LEU A 402 -10.75 -9.63 -15.84
CA LEU A 402 -10.17 -9.10 -14.61
C LEU A 402 -10.82 -9.72 -13.38
N GLU A 403 -9.99 -10.00 -12.38
CA GLU A 403 -10.38 -10.23 -10.99
C GLU A 403 -9.87 -9.07 -10.12
N LEU A 404 -10.57 -8.82 -9.02
CA LEU A 404 -10.20 -7.79 -8.06
C LEU A 404 -9.74 -8.42 -6.74
N CYS A 405 -8.69 -7.86 -6.15
CA CYS A 405 -8.26 -8.18 -4.79
C CYS A 405 -7.86 -6.91 -4.04
N ARG A 406 -7.60 -7.06 -2.73
CA ARG A 406 -7.10 -5.98 -1.89
C ARG A 406 -5.62 -6.16 -1.62
N GLY A 407 -4.89 -5.04 -1.54
CA GLY A 407 -3.47 -5.01 -1.27
C GLY A 407 -3.05 -3.93 -0.30
N ILE A 408 -1.92 -4.18 0.37
CA ILE A 408 -1.21 -3.23 1.22
C ILE A 408 0.05 -2.83 0.46
N GLU A 409 0.14 -1.59 0.01
CA GLU A 409 1.33 -1.07 -0.67
C GLU A 409 2.54 -1.07 0.27
N VAL A 410 3.57 -1.84 -0.07
CA VAL A 410 4.80 -1.95 0.71
C VAL A 410 6.03 -1.44 -0.02
N GLY A 411 5.94 -1.27 -1.33
CA GLY A 411 7.02 -0.72 -2.15
C GLY A 411 6.48 -0.06 -3.41
N HIS A 412 7.21 0.92 -3.92
CA HIS A 412 6.86 1.65 -5.13
C HIS A 412 8.14 2.06 -5.86
N ILE A 413 8.19 1.83 -7.17
CA ILE A 413 9.32 2.18 -8.04
C ILE A 413 8.85 3.11 -9.16
N PHE A 414 9.65 4.14 -9.47
CA PHE A 414 9.30 5.22 -10.39
C PHE A 414 10.39 5.48 -11.43
N GLN A 415 9.98 5.79 -12.64
CA GLN A 415 10.80 6.42 -13.67
C GLN A 415 10.58 7.94 -13.61
N LEU A 416 11.40 8.66 -12.85
CA LEU A 416 11.25 10.11 -12.64
C LEU A 416 11.61 10.93 -13.87
N ARG A 417 12.43 10.37 -14.77
CA ARG A 417 13.00 11.06 -15.92
C ARG A 417 13.83 12.27 -15.47
N THR A 418 13.61 13.42 -16.07
CA THR A 418 14.39 14.65 -15.83
C THR A 418 13.68 15.63 -14.89
N LYS A 419 12.52 15.26 -14.31
CA LYS A 419 11.69 16.18 -13.50
C LYS A 419 12.47 16.95 -12.42
N TYR A 420 13.27 16.25 -11.64
CA TYR A 420 14.04 16.86 -10.55
C TYR A 420 15.41 17.37 -11.02
N SER A 421 16.06 16.64 -11.90
CA SER A 421 17.37 17.01 -12.43
C SER A 421 17.32 18.28 -13.28
N GLU A 422 16.25 18.51 -14.07
CA GLU A 422 16.03 19.78 -14.77
C GLU A 422 15.80 20.93 -13.79
N ALA A 423 14.90 20.77 -12.83
CA ALA A 423 14.57 21.81 -11.86
C ALA A 423 15.82 22.25 -11.06
N LEU A 424 16.62 21.30 -10.63
CA LEU A 424 17.83 21.52 -9.82
C LEU A 424 19.13 21.64 -10.66
N GLN A 425 19.04 21.67 -11.99
CA GLN A 425 20.18 21.77 -12.91
C GLN A 425 21.26 20.71 -12.63
N ALA A 426 20.84 19.48 -12.35
CA ALA A 426 21.75 18.36 -12.13
C ALA A 426 22.27 17.81 -13.46
N THR A 427 23.46 18.27 -13.87
CA THR A 427 24.07 17.99 -15.16
C THR A 427 25.39 17.23 -15.02
N TYR A 428 25.77 16.54 -16.08
CA TYR A 428 27.06 15.88 -16.26
C TYR A 428 27.65 16.24 -17.64
N LEU A 429 28.93 16.05 -17.84
CA LEU A 429 29.57 16.20 -19.15
C LEU A 429 29.57 14.85 -19.88
N ASP A 430 29.04 14.83 -21.11
CA ASP A 430 29.04 13.67 -21.98
C ASP A 430 30.46 13.41 -22.59
N GLU A 431 30.57 12.42 -23.47
CA GLU A 431 31.83 12.05 -24.14
C GLU A 431 32.45 13.17 -24.96
N ASN A 432 31.62 14.11 -25.42
CA ASN A 432 32.06 15.26 -26.23
C ASN A 432 32.27 16.51 -25.37
N GLY A 433 32.20 16.40 -24.03
CA GLY A 433 32.31 17.53 -23.11
C GLY A 433 31.11 18.45 -23.08
N LYS A 434 29.94 18.02 -23.62
CA LYS A 434 28.72 18.78 -23.62
C LYS A 434 27.93 18.48 -22.34
N SER A 435 27.36 19.53 -21.74
CA SER A 435 26.50 19.39 -20.56
C SER A 435 25.16 18.74 -20.93
N GLN A 436 24.79 17.70 -20.19
CA GLN A 436 23.55 16.94 -20.33
C GLN A 436 22.84 16.86 -18.98
N ILE A 437 21.49 16.83 -18.98
CA ILE A 437 20.68 16.60 -17.79
C ILE A 437 20.65 15.10 -17.47
N MET A 438 20.72 14.73 -16.18
CA MET A 438 20.65 13.34 -15.74
C MET A 438 19.21 12.80 -15.80
N GLU A 439 19.04 11.56 -16.25
CA GLU A 439 17.81 10.81 -16.06
C GLU A 439 17.78 10.21 -14.65
N MET A 440 16.61 10.15 -14.00
CA MET A 440 16.47 9.71 -12.62
C MET A 440 15.41 8.64 -12.45
N GLY A 441 15.65 7.71 -11.49
CA GLY A 441 14.67 6.80 -10.93
C GLY A 441 14.57 6.96 -9.42
N CYS A 442 13.41 6.57 -8.84
CA CYS A 442 13.19 6.56 -7.40
C CYS A 442 12.52 5.24 -6.99
N TYR A 443 12.95 4.66 -5.87
CA TYR A 443 12.54 3.31 -5.46
C TYR A 443 12.35 3.26 -3.95
N GLY A 444 11.09 3.26 -3.48
CA GLY A 444 10.71 3.30 -2.06
C GLY A 444 10.23 1.96 -1.52
N ILE A 445 10.56 1.64 -0.27
CA ILE A 445 9.99 0.53 0.51
C ILE A 445 9.60 1.06 1.89
N GLY A 446 8.35 0.86 2.27
CA GLY A 446 7.85 1.13 3.62
C GLY A 446 8.27 0.03 4.60
N VAL A 447 9.49 0.09 5.10
CA VAL A 447 10.10 -0.98 5.93
C VAL A 447 9.27 -1.29 7.17
N SER A 448 8.83 -0.26 7.89
CA SER A 448 7.97 -0.42 9.06
C SER A 448 6.56 -0.96 8.71
N ARG A 449 6.03 -0.58 7.54
CA ARG A 449 4.74 -1.09 7.04
C ARG A 449 4.80 -2.57 6.70
N ILE A 450 5.93 -3.08 6.21
CA ILE A 450 6.13 -4.51 5.93
C ILE A 450 5.85 -5.37 7.16
N VAL A 451 6.25 -4.93 8.34
CA VAL A 451 6.02 -5.71 9.59
C VAL A 451 4.51 -5.91 9.82
N ALA A 452 3.72 -4.85 9.68
CA ALA A 452 2.26 -4.93 9.82
C ALA A 452 1.63 -5.77 8.70
N ALA A 453 2.03 -5.56 7.45
CA ALA A 453 1.54 -6.31 6.31
C ALA A 453 1.86 -7.83 6.41
N ALA A 454 3.04 -8.17 6.90
CA ALA A 454 3.42 -9.56 7.15
C ALA A 454 2.54 -10.21 8.23
N ILE A 455 2.16 -9.47 9.27
CA ILE A 455 1.25 -9.96 10.31
C ILE A 455 -0.16 -10.15 9.73
N GLU A 456 -0.66 -9.25 8.86
CA GLU A 456 -1.97 -9.41 8.21
C GLU A 456 -2.08 -10.72 7.40
N GLN A 457 -0.98 -11.25 6.89
CA GLN A 457 -0.93 -12.56 6.22
C GLN A 457 -0.62 -13.73 7.17
N ASN A 458 -0.08 -13.45 8.36
CA ASN A 458 0.50 -14.48 9.23
C ASN A 458 0.08 -14.26 10.69
N PHE A 459 -1.17 -14.56 10.99
CA PHE A 459 -1.72 -14.60 12.35
C PHE A 459 -2.80 -15.66 12.49
N ASP A 460 -3.15 -16.01 13.71
CA ASP A 460 -4.30 -16.82 14.08
C ASP A 460 -4.92 -16.33 15.41
N GLU A 461 -5.87 -17.04 15.96
CA GLU A 461 -6.54 -16.71 17.23
C GLU A 461 -5.57 -16.62 18.42
N ARG A 462 -4.45 -17.36 18.38
CA ARG A 462 -3.42 -17.39 19.43
C ARG A 462 -2.47 -16.19 19.35
N GLY A 463 -2.27 -15.60 18.17
CA GLY A 463 -1.41 -14.45 17.99
C GLY A 463 -0.67 -14.39 16.65
N ILE A 464 0.50 -13.79 16.66
CA ILE A 464 1.37 -13.61 15.50
C ILE A 464 1.98 -14.96 15.07
N ALA A 465 2.14 -15.19 13.76
CA ALA A 465 2.72 -16.39 13.20
C ALA A 465 3.68 -16.09 12.02
N LEU A 466 4.55 -15.09 12.20
CA LEU A 466 5.50 -14.63 11.18
C LEU A 466 6.39 -15.76 10.65
N PRO A 467 6.86 -15.68 9.40
CA PRO A 467 7.92 -16.53 8.89
C PRO A 467 9.15 -16.48 9.78
N ALA A 468 9.89 -17.60 9.90
CA ALA A 468 11.03 -17.73 10.81
C ALA A 468 12.09 -16.64 10.59
N GLY A 469 12.31 -16.23 9.34
CA GLY A 469 13.25 -15.16 8.97
C GLY A 469 12.89 -13.77 9.52
N MET A 470 11.61 -13.55 9.86
CA MET A 470 11.12 -12.28 10.42
C MET A 470 10.89 -12.35 11.93
N ALA A 471 10.66 -13.52 12.50
CA ALA A 471 10.31 -13.67 13.92
C ALA A 471 11.37 -13.06 14.85
N PRO A 472 10.98 -12.47 16.00
CA PRO A 472 11.93 -11.78 16.88
C PRO A 472 12.98 -12.72 17.49
N PHE A 473 12.61 -13.98 17.68
CA PHE A 473 13.48 -15.08 18.05
C PHE A 473 13.07 -16.31 17.24
N GLN A 474 14.03 -17.17 16.91
CA GLN A 474 13.77 -18.38 16.15
C GLN A 474 13.22 -19.51 17.04
N VAL A 475 13.69 -19.58 18.28
CA VAL A 475 13.35 -20.64 19.23
C VAL A 475 13.05 -20.07 20.59
N ALA A 476 12.03 -20.60 21.27
CA ALA A 476 11.79 -20.37 22.68
C ALA A 476 12.01 -21.66 23.47
N ILE A 477 12.72 -21.58 24.58
CA ILE A 477 12.84 -22.63 25.60
C ILE A 477 11.92 -22.24 26.76
N ALA A 478 10.95 -23.08 27.06
CA ALA A 478 9.97 -22.94 28.14
C ALA A 478 10.17 -24.02 29.21
N PRO A 479 11.05 -23.79 30.19
CA PRO A 479 11.32 -24.75 31.25
C PRO A 479 10.24 -24.66 32.34
N ILE A 480 9.54 -25.78 32.57
CA ILE A 480 8.50 -25.86 33.61
C ILE A 480 9.16 -26.07 34.96
N GLY A 481 9.02 -25.11 35.87
CA GLY A 481 9.65 -25.17 37.20
C GLY A 481 11.13 -24.80 37.20
N TYR A 482 11.58 -23.89 36.35
CA TYR A 482 12.97 -23.43 36.22
C TYR A 482 13.61 -23.05 37.56
N LYS A 483 12.86 -22.42 38.47
CA LYS A 483 13.34 -22.02 39.80
C LYS A 483 13.16 -23.12 40.88
N LYS A 484 12.47 -24.23 40.57
CA LYS A 484 12.09 -25.26 41.54
C LYS A 484 12.83 -26.58 41.32
N SER A 485 13.35 -26.82 40.09
CA SER A 485 14.07 -28.03 39.73
C SER A 485 15.45 -27.69 39.17
N ASP A 486 16.48 -28.11 39.86
CA ASP A 486 17.87 -27.95 39.39
C ASP A 486 18.13 -28.71 38.11
N ALA A 487 17.50 -29.88 37.91
CA ALA A 487 17.61 -30.68 36.68
C ALA A 487 17.03 -29.93 35.48
N VAL A 488 15.83 -29.36 35.63
CA VAL A 488 15.20 -28.56 34.57
C VAL A 488 16.03 -27.32 34.24
N LYS A 489 16.52 -26.63 35.27
CA LYS A 489 17.37 -25.44 35.10
C LYS A 489 18.65 -25.77 34.34
N GLN A 490 19.39 -26.80 34.78
CA GLN A 490 20.64 -27.22 34.13
C GLN A 490 20.41 -27.64 32.66
N ALA A 491 19.35 -28.41 32.39
CA ALA A 491 19.01 -28.81 31.03
C ALA A 491 18.64 -27.63 30.15
N ALA A 492 17.86 -26.68 30.67
CA ALA A 492 17.46 -25.46 29.94
C ALA A 492 18.65 -24.55 29.66
N ASP A 493 19.51 -24.31 30.65
CA ASP A 493 20.70 -23.47 30.49
C ASP A 493 21.67 -24.09 29.48
N LYS A 494 21.90 -25.41 29.54
CA LYS A 494 22.76 -26.12 28.62
C LYS A 494 22.22 -26.06 27.19
N LEU A 495 20.94 -26.35 26.97
CA LEU A 495 20.33 -26.27 25.65
C LEU A 495 20.35 -24.84 25.09
N TYR A 496 20.10 -23.84 25.94
CA TYR A 496 20.20 -22.43 25.56
C TYR A 496 21.61 -22.08 25.06
N GLU A 497 22.66 -22.53 25.76
CA GLU A 497 24.05 -22.30 25.37
C GLU A 497 24.39 -23.02 24.06
N GLU A 498 23.99 -24.28 23.91
CA GLU A 498 24.25 -25.09 22.72
C GLU A 498 23.58 -24.52 21.44
N LEU A 499 22.33 -24.07 21.55
CA LEU A 499 21.62 -23.46 20.43
C LEU A 499 22.17 -22.08 20.11
N SER A 500 22.47 -21.26 21.15
CA SER A 500 23.07 -19.94 20.96
C SER A 500 24.46 -20.01 20.33
N ALA A 501 25.29 -20.97 20.74
CA ALA A 501 26.62 -21.23 20.13
C ALA A 501 26.51 -21.70 18.67
N ALA A 502 25.39 -22.30 18.28
CA ALA A 502 25.09 -22.65 16.90
C ALA A 502 24.55 -21.46 16.06
N GLY A 503 24.52 -20.25 16.61
CA GLY A 503 24.05 -19.06 15.91
C GLY A 503 22.52 -18.91 15.88
N ILE A 504 21.79 -19.73 16.64
CA ILE A 504 20.32 -19.69 16.70
C ILE A 504 19.87 -18.60 17.70
N GLU A 505 18.91 -17.78 17.30
CA GLU A 505 18.33 -16.75 18.17
C GLU A 505 17.33 -17.37 19.14
N VAL A 506 17.79 -17.61 20.38
CA VAL A 506 17.00 -18.29 21.42
C VAL A 506 16.48 -17.33 22.46
N LEU A 507 15.21 -17.48 22.84
CA LEU A 507 14.60 -16.87 24.02
C LEU A 507 14.39 -17.95 25.09
N LEU A 508 15.07 -17.83 26.23
CA LEU A 508 14.85 -18.69 27.40
C LEU A 508 13.88 -18.02 28.36
N ASP A 509 12.73 -18.64 28.60
CA ASP A 509 11.75 -18.15 29.57
C ASP A 509 12.09 -18.63 30.98
N ASP A 510 12.95 -17.87 31.65
CA ASP A 510 13.44 -18.13 33.00
C ASP A 510 12.59 -17.52 34.13
N ARG A 511 11.34 -17.10 33.80
CA ARG A 511 10.36 -16.63 34.78
C ARG A 511 9.85 -17.81 35.65
N ASP A 512 9.30 -17.49 36.82
CA ASP A 512 8.56 -18.46 37.65
C ASP A 512 7.05 -18.36 37.35
N GLU A 513 6.67 -18.61 36.12
CA GLU A 513 5.29 -18.49 35.64
C GLU A 513 4.65 -19.86 35.38
N ARG A 514 3.31 -19.88 35.35
CA ARG A 514 2.57 -21.09 35.01
C ARG A 514 2.76 -21.41 33.52
N PRO A 515 2.85 -22.70 33.13
CA PRO A 515 3.04 -23.08 31.74
C PRO A 515 2.07 -22.43 30.74
N GLY A 516 0.78 -22.35 31.11
CA GLY A 516 -0.23 -21.72 30.27
C GLY A 516 0.01 -20.23 29.98
N VAL A 517 0.58 -19.50 30.95
CA VAL A 517 0.96 -18.06 30.76
C VAL A 517 2.16 -17.96 29.83
N MET A 518 3.19 -18.80 30.09
CA MET A 518 4.39 -18.82 29.24
C MET A 518 4.05 -19.14 27.79
N PHE A 519 3.22 -20.17 27.58
CA PHE A 519 2.83 -20.59 26.24
C PHE A 519 1.98 -19.55 25.51
N ALA A 520 1.03 -18.94 26.22
CA ALA A 520 0.20 -17.88 25.65
C ALA A 520 1.03 -16.65 25.24
N ASP A 521 2.00 -16.24 26.04
CA ASP A 521 2.92 -15.15 25.70
C ASP A 521 3.76 -15.50 24.46
N LEU A 522 4.36 -16.69 24.42
CA LEU A 522 5.22 -17.12 23.31
C LEU A 522 4.44 -17.28 21.99
N GLU A 523 3.21 -17.77 22.05
CA GLU A 523 2.31 -17.87 20.90
C GLU A 523 1.85 -16.49 20.42
N LEU A 524 1.49 -15.58 21.34
CA LEU A 524 1.11 -14.22 21.02
C LEU A 524 2.25 -13.45 20.33
N ILE A 525 3.49 -13.62 20.84
CA ILE A 525 4.70 -13.00 20.26
C ILE A 525 5.03 -13.58 18.89
N GLY A 526 4.64 -14.82 18.62
CA GLY A 526 4.87 -15.47 17.33
C GLY A 526 6.26 -16.07 17.17
N ILE A 527 6.79 -16.73 18.21
CA ILE A 527 8.05 -17.46 18.09
C ILE A 527 7.81 -18.79 17.36
N PRO A 528 8.55 -19.07 16.26
CA PRO A 528 8.25 -20.21 15.38
C PRO A 528 8.40 -21.58 16.03
N HIS A 529 9.36 -21.74 16.94
CA HIS A 529 9.69 -23.03 17.52
C HIS A 529 9.73 -22.94 19.04
N ARG A 530 8.96 -23.79 19.72
CA ARG A 530 8.94 -23.88 21.18
C ARG A 530 9.44 -25.24 21.64
N ILE A 531 10.36 -25.23 22.61
CA ILE A 531 10.87 -26.41 23.32
C ILE A 531 10.43 -26.32 24.76
N VAL A 532 9.74 -27.33 25.25
CA VAL A 532 9.30 -27.41 26.65
C VAL A 532 10.15 -28.44 27.37
N ILE A 533 10.67 -28.03 28.52
CA ILE A 533 11.51 -28.87 29.40
C ILE A 533 10.78 -29.04 30.74
N GLY A 534 10.47 -30.27 31.10
CA GLY A 534 9.84 -30.59 32.38
C GLY A 534 10.51 -31.82 33.05
N ASP A 535 10.36 -31.93 34.35
CA ASP A 535 10.99 -32.99 35.17
C ASP A 535 10.61 -34.42 34.68
N ARG A 536 9.36 -34.59 34.25
CA ARG A 536 8.90 -35.88 33.75
C ARG A 536 9.62 -36.31 32.47
N GLY A 537 9.68 -35.36 31.51
CA GLY A 537 10.37 -35.62 30.23
C GLY A 537 11.86 -35.87 30.44
N LEU A 538 12.53 -35.11 31.33
CA LEU A 538 13.95 -35.30 31.60
C LEU A 538 14.26 -36.68 32.20
N LYS A 539 13.39 -37.27 33.05
CA LYS A 539 13.56 -38.61 33.59
C LYS A 539 13.53 -39.70 32.47
N GLU A 540 12.85 -39.39 31.37
CA GLU A 540 12.74 -40.26 30.18
C GLU A 540 13.73 -39.85 29.08
N ASN A 541 14.64 -38.90 29.33
CA ASN A 541 15.54 -38.26 28.36
C ASN A 541 14.83 -37.63 27.15
N ASN A 542 13.64 -37.09 27.36
CA ASN A 542 12.81 -36.48 26.31
C ASN A 542 12.47 -35.05 26.63
N LEU A 543 12.25 -34.27 25.58
CA LEU A 543 11.68 -32.92 25.61
C LEU A 543 10.44 -32.88 24.71
N GLU A 544 9.63 -31.82 24.86
CA GLU A 544 8.52 -31.55 23.94
C GLU A 544 8.91 -30.44 22.98
N TYR A 545 8.68 -30.67 21.72
CA TYR A 545 8.84 -29.65 20.65
C TYR A 545 7.49 -29.34 20.00
N GLN A 546 7.24 -28.08 19.74
CA GLN A 546 6.06 -27.65 18.97
C GLN A 546 6.41 -26.45 18.08
N GLY A 547 6.13 -26.59 16.79
CA GLY A 547 6.13 -25.46 15.85
C GLY A 547 4.90 -24.56 16.06
N ARG A 548 5.00 -23.28 15.75
CA ARG A 548 3.93 -22.29 15.96
C ARG A 548 2.62 -22.66 15.24
N LYS A 549 2.73 -23.31 14.09
CA LYS A 549 1.59 -23.75 13.27
C LYS A 549 1.16 -25.21 13.53
N ASP A 550 1.87 -25.93 14.39
CA ASP A 550 1.55 -27.33 14.68
C ASP A 550 0.33 -27.42 15.61
N THR A 551 -0.49 -28.41 15.39
CA THR A 551 -1.70 -28.67 16.20
C THR A 551 -1.38 -29.39 17.51
N ALA A 552 -0.26 -30.13 17.57
CA ALA A 552 0.18 -30.85 18.74
C ALA A 552 1.70 -30.82 18.93
N ALA A 553 2.13 -30.91 20.18
CA ALA A 553 3.53 -31.10 20.51
C ALA A 553 3.98 -32.51 20.18
N GLN A 554 5.25 -32.67 19.81
CA GLN A 554 5.92 -33.96 19.64
C GLN A 554 6.98 -34.17 20.71
N VAL A 555 7.10 -35.43 21.19
CA VAL A 555 8.16 -35.83 22.11
C VAL A 555 9.43 -36.11 21.30
N VAL A 556 10.54 -35.52 21.73
CA VAL A 556 11.84 -35.59 21.03
C VAL A 556 12.92 -35.99 22.04
N PRO A 557 13.79 -36.95 21.75
CA PRO A 557 14.94 -37.23 22.59
C PRO A 557 15.82 -36.00 22.80
N LEU A 558 16.28 -35.79 24.03
CA LEU A 558 17.09 -34.65 24.42
C LEU A 558 18.29 -34.40 23.48
N GLN A 559 18.96 -35.49 23.09
CA GLN A 559 20.13 -35.46 22.20
C GLN A 559 19.82 -35.00 20.76
N ASP A 560 18.57 -35.14 20.31
CA ASP A 560 18.15 -34.89 18.92
C ASP A 560 17.51 -33.51 18.72
N VAL A 561 17.19 -32.81 19.81
CA VAL A 561 16.47 -31.54 19.77
C VAL A 561 17.25 -30.46 18.97
N LYS A 562 18.56 -30.35 19.18
CA LYS A 562 19.40 -29.39 18.44
C LYS A 562 19.35 -29.66 16.94
N LYS A 563 19.50 -30.92 16.53
CA LYS A 563 19.45 -31.36 15.12
C LYS A 563 18.07 -31.09 14.51
N LEU A 564 17.01 -31.41 15.25
CA LEU A 564 15.64 -31.11 14.83
C LEU A 564 15.43 -29.63 14.57
N VAL A 565 15.79 -28.77 15.52
CA VAL A 565 15.67 -27.31 15.39
C VAL A 565 16.45 -26.81 14.18
N GLN A 566 17.70 -27.22 14.00
CA GLN A 566 18.51 -26.85 12.84
C GLN A 566 17.90 -27.27 11.51
N SER A 567 17.18 -28.38 11.46
CA SER A 567 16.51 -28.84 10.24
C SER A 567 15.22 -28.08 9.91
N LYS A 568 14.71 -27.29 10.85
CA LYS A 568 13.48 -26.49 10.71
C LYS A 568 13.73 -25.01 10.42
N LEU A 569 14.98 -24.56 10.61
CA LEU A 569 15.43 -23.19 10.34
C LEU A 569 16.00 -23.03 8.95
#